data_274555e5fd1069483affca7540b4dae3
#
_entry.id   274555e5fd1069483affca7540b4dae3
#
_cell.length_a   1.000
_cell.length_b   1.000
_cell.length_c   1.000
_cell.angle_alpha   90.00
_cell.angle_beta   90.00
_cell.angle_gamma   90.00
#
_symmetry.space_group_name_H-M   'P 1'
#
loop_
_entity.id
_entity.type
_entity.pdbx_description
1 polymer ?
#
loop_
_entity_poly.entity_id
_entity_poly.type
_entity_poly.pdbx_seq_one_letter_code
_entity_poly.pdbx_strand_id
1 'polypeptide(L)'
;MTTASVTGLSDEAVPFQRWRDIPHIPGTDNEPGAPEALLRANRVLRGRRWPAPYDRTRHEMILGDARDLGAIPNEAVHLVVTSPPYFNLKPYSSDAGGRQLGRIDSYERFLNELDRVWRECERVLVPGGRICCVIGDILIPRRADGRHRVLPLPSDIQVRSRNVGLDNLTPILWFKIGNRTNESGGGSSGYYGKPYQPGAIIKNDHEHILMLRKPGGYRATPMIQKALSMLQRDEMDAWMRPVWSDIRGASLREGHPAPFPAELAERLIRMFSFAGDTILDPFAGSGSTAVAAIRTGRSSISVEIEEEYLNSATRRAAREAASQLLGNHTPIVAESASIRRSPSA
;
A
#
# COMPACT_ATOMS: atom_id res chain seq x y z
N MET A 1 -7.49 -10.54 29.77
CA MET A 1 -7.67 -9.09 29.99
C MET A 1 -6.41 -8.56 30.63
N THR A 2 -5.54 -7.96 29.89
CA THR A 2 -4.44 -7.17 30.49
C THR A 2 -4.00 -6.19 29.39
N THR A 3 -4.50 -4.98 29.51
CA THR A 3 -4.09 -3.83 28.74
C THR A 3 -2.76 -3.34 29.31
N ALA A 4 -1.67 -3.56 28.59
CA ALA A 4 -0.41 -2.90 28.91
C ALA A 4 -0.47 -1.46 28.36
N SER A 5 -0.81 -0.53 29.25
CA SER A 5 -0.69 0.90 29.02
C SER A 5 0.77 1.31 29.20
N VAL A 6 1.42 1.73 28.15
CA VAL A 6 2.69 2.46 28.24
C VAL A 6 2.34 3.94 28.34
N THR A 7 2.07 4.38 29.56
CA THR A 7 2.01 5.79 29.94
C THR A 7 3.40 6.20 30.44
N GLY A 8 4.00 7.17 29.78
CA GLY A 8 5.22 7.78 30.30
C GLY A 8 6.06 8.52 29.27
N LEU A 9 5.48 9.53 28.60
CA LEU A 9 6.25 10.62 28.03
C LEU A 9 5.47 11.91 28.30
N SER A 10 6.10 12.80 29.06
CA SER A 10 5.60 14.11 29.43
C SER A 10 5.13 14.93 28.22
N ASP A 11 4.00 15.60 28.38
CA ASP A 11 3.36 16.56 27.47
C ASP A 11 4.17 17.84 27.26
N GLU A 12 5.47 17.79 27.12
CA GLU A 12 6.24 18.96 26.71
C GLU A 12 6.12 19.12 25.18
N ALA A 13 5.14 19.92 24.76
CA ALA A 13 5.10 20.50 23.44
C ALA A 13 6.43 21.15 23.13
N VAL A 14 7.19 20.64 22.16
CA VAL A 14 8.46 21.22 21.72
C VAL A 14 8.19 22.67 21.28
N PRO A 15 8.80 23.68 21.92
CA PRO A 15 8.46 25.08 21.67
C PRO A 15 8.71 25.44 20.20
N PHE A 16 7.82 26.23 19.64
CA PHE A 16 7.87 26.82 18.28
C PHE A 16 9.19 27.55 17.95
N GLN A 17 9.99 27.87 18.96
CA GLN A 17 11.28 28.57 18.83
C GLN A 17 12.39 27.80 18.10
N ARG A 18 12.30 26.47 17.91
CA ARG A 18 13.29 25.70 17.16
C ARG A 18 13.09 25.74 15.63
N TRP A 19 12.10 26.49 15.16
CA TRP A 19 11.76 26.63 13.74
C TRP A 19 12.52 27.73 13.01
N ARG A 20 13.37 28.50 13.70
CA ARG A 20 14.09 29.65 13.12
C ARG A 20 14.99 29.34 11.93
N ASP A 21 15.36 28.08 11.75
CA ASP A 21 16.22 27.64 10.65
C ASP A 21 15.49 26.95 9.50
N ILE A 22 14.14 26.92 9.50
CA ILE A 22 13.41 26.37 8.37
C ILE A 22 13.31 27.46 7.31
N PRO A 23 13.68 27.14 6.05
CA PRO A 23 13.46 28.06 4.94
C PRO A 23 12.01 28.49 4.85
N HIS A 24 11.77 29.70 4.35
CA HIS A 24 10.43 30.22 4.12
C HIS A 24 9.51 29.18 3.48
N ILE A 25 8.35 28.98 4.11
CA ILE A 25 7.26 28.17 3.54
C ILE A 25 6.25 29.18 2.98
N PRO A 26 5.91 29.09 1.68
CA PRO A 26 4.94 29.99 1.04
C PRO A 26 3.59 29.98 1.75
N GLY A 27 2.90 31.10 1.77
CA GLY A 27 1.55 31.19 2.31
C GLY A 27 0.51 30.52 1.40
N THR A 28 0.77 30.50 0.08
CA THR A 28 -0.11 29.92 -0.93
C THR A 28 0.69 29.29 -2.09
N ASP A 29 0.04 28.44 -2.87
CA ASP A 29 0.63 27.85 -4.10
C ASP A 29 0.92 28.90 -5.18
N ASN A 30 0.24 30.05 -5.13
CA ASN A 30 0.36 31.11 -6.13
C ASN A 30 1.49 32.11 -5.81
N GLU A 31 2.17 31.95 -4.68
CA GLU A 31 3.32 32.76 -4.35
C GLU A 31 4.47 32.51 -5.33
N PRO A 32 5.12 33.54 -5.89
CA PRO A 32 6.22 33.35 -6.84
C PRO A 32 7.34 32.50 -6.24
N GLY A 33 7.75 31.44 -6.94
CA GLY A 33 8.78 30.50 -6.47
C GLY A 33 8.32 29.52 -5.39
N ALA A 34 6.99 29.35 -5.17
CA ALA A 34 6.45 28.43 -4.17
C ALA A 34 6.97 26.98 -4.32
N PRO A 35 7.05 26.36 -5.50
CA PRO A 35 7.59 25.01 -5.64
C PRO A 35 9.02 24.88 -5.15
N GLU A 36 9.90 25.80 -5.50
CA GLU A 36 11.31 25.81 -5.10
C GLU A 36 11.47 26.09 -3.60
N ALA A 37 10.63 26.94 -3.03
CA ALA A 37 10.60 27.21 -1.60
C ALA A 37 10.17 25.96 -0.82
N LEU A 38 9.13 25.26 -1.27
CA LEU A 38 8.68 24.00 -0.69
C LEU A 38 9.76 22.90 -0.78
N LEU A 39 10.46 22.79 -1.91
CA LEU A 39 11.58 21.85 -2.06
C LEU A 39 12.72 22.14 -1.08
N ARG A 40 13.08 23.43 -0.91
CA ARG A 40 14.11 23.84 0.08
C ARG A 40 13.68 23.50 1.49
N ALA A 41 12.43 23.83 1.87
CA ALA A 41 11.87 23.51 3.17
C ALA A 41 11.86 21.99 3.43
N ASN A 42 11.42 21.20 2.46
CA ASN A 42 11.38 19.73 2.57
C ASN A 42 12.77 19.13 2.85
N ARG A 43 13.83 19.59 2.19
CA ARG A 43 15.20 19.10 2.45
C ARG A 43 15.61 19.26 3.91
N VAL A 44 15.23 20.37 4.54
CA VAL A 44 15.52 20.62 5.95
C VAL A 44 14.61 19.79 6.86
N LEU A 45 13.31 19.71 6.51
CA LEU A 45 12.31 18.99 7.30
C LEU A 45 12.51 17.48 7.33
N ARG A 46 13.09 16.89 6.27
CA ARG A 46 13.39 15.44 6.21
C ARG A 46 14.36 14.98 7.32
N GLY A 47 15.26 15.82 7.77
CA GLY A 47 16.23 15.51 8.81
C GLY A 47 15.83 16.00 10.21
N ARG A 48 14.59 16.42 10.42
CA ARG A 48 14.13 17.02 11.68
C ARG A 48 12.83 16.39 12.15
N ARG A 49 12.59 16.46 13.46
CA ARG A 49 11.26 16.14 14.01
C ARG A 49 10.21 17.09 13.41
N TRP A 50 9.11 16.52 12.96
CA TRP A 50 8.02 17.26 12.34
C TRP A 50 7.19 18.02 13.37
N PRO A 51 6.49 19.10 12.98
CA PRO A 51 5.63 19.82 13.89
C PRO A 51 4.33 19.07 14.16
N ALA A 52 3.74 19.31 15.32
CA ALA A 52 2.37 18.88 15.56
C ALA A 52 1.42 19.54 14.53
N PRO A 53 0.41 18.82 14.04
CA PRO A 53 0.00 17.46 14.41
C PRO A 53 0.73 16.36 13.61
N TYR A 54 1.72 16.68 12.77
CA TYR A 54 2.37 15.75 11.85
C TYR A 54 3.48 14.91 12.51
N ASP A 55 3.82 15.20 13.75
CA ASP A 55 4.85 14.48 14.51
C ASP A 55 4.36 13.18 15.13
N ARG A 56 3.08 12.83 14.92
CA ARG A 56 2.46 11.61 15.44
C ARG A 56 1.64 10.90 14.36
N THR A 57 1.68 9.57 14.36
CA THR A 57 0.89 8.72 13.48
C THR A 57 0.17 7.64 14.27
N ARG A 58 -0.98 7.21 13.77
CA ARG A 58 -1.80 6.14 14.38
C ARG A 58 -1.89 4.98 13.41
N HIS A 59 -1.68 3.75 13.91
CA HIS A 59 -1.73 2.53 13.11
C HIS A 59 -2.73 1.57 13.73
N GLU A 60 -3.80 1.28 12.99
CA GLU A 60 -4.86 0.36 13.41
C GLU A 60 -4.72 -0.95 12.64
N MET A 61 -4.82 -2.07 13.38
CA MET A 61 -4.86 -3.42 12.85
C MET A 61 -6.24 -4.01 13.15
N ILE A 62 -6.99 -4.39 12.12
CA ILE A 62 -8.37 -4.87 12.24
C ILE A 62 -8.44 -6.31 11.77
N LEU A 63 -8.85 -7.21 12.67
CA LEU A 63 -9.22 -8.56 12.26
C LEU A 63 -10.61 -8.47 11.63
N GLY A 64 -10.70 -8.66 10.31
CA GLY A 64 -11.94 -8.42 9.58
C GLY A 64 -11.88 -8.85 8.13
N ASP A 65 -13.01 -8.73 7.47
CA ASP A 65 -13.19 -9.04 6.05
C ASP A 65 -13.15 -7.75 5.22
N ALA A 66 -12.30 -7.71 4.19
CA ALA A 66 -12.16 -6.57 3.30
C ALA A 66 -13.47 -6.16 2.60
N ARG A 67 -14.45 -7.07 2.52
CA ARG A 67 -15.78 -6.83 1.95
C ARG A 67 -16.73 -6.06 2.89
N ASP A 68 -16.31 -5.86 4.14
CA ASP A 68 -17.03 -5.14 5.17
C ASP A 68 -16.07 -4.26 5.97
N LEU A 69 -15.92 -3.02 5.54
CA LEU A 69 -15.14 -2.00 6.20
C LEU A 69 -16.02 -1.07 7.08
N GLY A 70 -17.15 -1.55 7.55
CA GLY A 70 -18.14 -0.76 8.33
C GLY A 70 -17.57 -0.11 9.59
N ALA A 71 -16.46 -0.62 10.14
CA ALA A 71 -15.72 0.01 11.24
C ALA A 71 -14.98 1.29 10.84
N ILE A 72 -14.81 1.56 9.53
CA ILE A 72 -14.11 2.73 8.99
C ILE A 72 -15.18 3.72 8.50
N PRO A 73 -15.16 4.97 8.98
CA PRO A 73 -16.09 6.00 8.51
C PRO A 73 -15.97 6.29 7.02
N ASN A 74 -17.04 6.80 6.42
CA ASN A 74 -17.00 7.32 5.05
C ASN A 74 -15.96 8.45 4.96
N GLU A 75 -15.24 8.49 3.83
CA GLU A 75 -14.30 9.57 3.51
C GLU A 75 -13.22 9.82 4.59
N ALA A 76 -12.80 8.76 5.30
CA ALA A 76 -11.75 8.82 6.33
C ALA A 76 -10.36 8.40 5.83
N VAL A 77 -10.27 7.84 4.61
CA VAL A 77 -9.05 7.31 4.01
C VAL A 77 -8.62 8.16 2.83
N HIS A 78 -7.32 8.44 2.71
CA HIS A 78 -6.78 9.30 1.67
C HIS A 78 -6.17 8.51 0.50
N LEU A 79 -5.65 7.33 0.79
CA LEU A 79 -5.02 6.45 -0.19
C LEU A 79 -5.21 4.99 0.24
N VAL A 80 -5.53 4.14 -0.72
CA VAL A 80 -5.46 2.68 -0.55
C VAL A 80 -4.21 2.17 -1.27
N VAL A 81 -3.39 1.39 -0.58
CA VAL A 81 -2.25 0.66 -1.18
C VAL A 81 -2.40 -0.79 -0.78
N THR A 82 -2.61 -1.67 -1.75
CA THR A 82 -3.00 -3.06 -1.47
C THR A 82 -2.64 -4.02 -2.58
N SER A 83 -2.65 -5.32 -2.24
CA SER A 83 -2.57 -6.44 -3.18
C SER A 83 -3.60 -7.49 -2.77
N PRO A 84 -4.70 -7.63 -3.51
CA PRO A 84 -5.72 -8.62 -3.18
C PRO A 84 -5.19 -10.05 -3.36
N PRO A 85 -5.82 -11.05 -2.71
CA PRO A 85 -5.43 -12.44 -2.90
C PRO A 85 -5.61 -12.83 -4.38
N TYR A 86 -4.68 -13.64 -4.89
CA TYR A 86 -4.79 -14.20 -6.23
C TYR A 86 -5.80 -15.33 -6.27
N PHE A 87 -6.64 -15.37 -7.29
CA PHE A 87 -7.62 -16.42 -7.52
C PHE A 87 -6.94 -17.80 -7.57
N ASN A 88 -7.24 -18.67 -6.61
CA ASN A 88 -6.86 -20.08 -6.55
C ASN A 88 -5.37 -20.41 -6.85
N LEU A 89 -4.46 -19.43 -6.74
CA LEU A 89 -3.04 -19.61 -7.05
C LEU A 89 -2.20 -20.08 -5.86
N LYS A 90 -2.61 -19.78 -4.63
CA LYS A 90 -1.81 -20.07 -3.44
C LYS A 90 -2.66 -20.68 -2.33
N PRO A 91 -2.18 -21.73 -1.67
CA PRO A 91 -2.83 -22.24 -0.46
C PRO A 91 -2.60 -21.22 0.66
N TYR A 92 -3.62 -20.48 1.03
CA TYR A 92 -3.64 -19.71 2.27
C TYR A 92 -3.85 -20.68 3.44
N SER A 93 -3.14 -20.46 4.55
CA SER A 93 -2.87 -21.47 5.58
C SER A 93 -4.05 -21.89 6.43
N SER A 94 -5.13 -21.13 6.49
CA SER A 94 -6.30 -21.46 7.29
C SER A 94 -7.60 -21.37 6.50
N ASP A 95 -8.60 -22.05 7.00
CA ASP A 95 -9.97 -21.92 6.55
C ASP A 95 -10.69 -20.87 7.42
N ALA A 96 -10.48 -19.58 7.15
CA ALA A 96 -11.19 -18.49 7.84
C ALA A 96 -12.73 -18.63 7.70
N GLY A 97 -13.27 -19.82 7.97
CA GLY A 97 -14.69 -20.16 7.83
C GLY A 97 -15.22 -20.10 6.41
N GLY A 98 -14.41 -20.41 5.39
CA GLY A 98 -14.78 -20.34 3.97
C GLY A 98 -14.87 -18.92 3.42
N ARG A 99 -14.45 -17.90 4.17
CA ARG A 99 -14.52 -16.48 3.77
C ARG A 99 -13.33 -16.00 2.93
N GLN A 100 -12.31 -16.82 2.77
CA GLN A 100 -11.10 -16.52 2.00
C GLN A 100 -11.40 -16.32 0.51
N LEU A 101 -11.16 -15.11 -0.02
CA LEU A 101 -11.37 -14.79 -1.44
C LEU A 101 -10.53 -15.65 -2.37
N GLY A 102 -9.28 -15.93 -2.00
CA GLY A 102 -8.36 -16.74 -2.80
C GLY A 102 -8.77 -18.22 -2.94
N ARG A 103 -9.81 -18.68 -2.26
CA ARG A 103 -10.34 -20.07 -2.32
C ARG A 103 -11.64 -20.20 -3.11
N ILE A 104 -12.15 -19.11 -3.66
CA ILE A 104 -13.34 -19.14 -4.50
C ILE A 104 -13.02 -19.93 -5.78
N ASP A 105 -13.84 -20.90 -6.10
CA ASP A 105 -13.63 -21.84 -7.21
C ASP A 105 -14.06 -21.28 -8.59
N SER A 106 -14.90 -20.24 -8.59
CA SER A 106 -15.38 -19.57 -9.81
C SER A 106 -14.74 -18.20 -9.94
N TYR A 107 -14.09 -17.95 -11.07
CA TYR A 107 -13.43 -16.68 -11.36
C TYR A 107 -14.42 -15.50 -11.35
N GLU A 108 -15.62 -15.68 -11.93
CA GLU A 108 -16.66 -14.66 -11.90
C GLU A 108 -17.16 -14.35 -10.46
N ARG A 109 -17.33 -15.39 -9.64
CA ARG A 109 -17.68 -15.19 -8.23
C ARG A 109 -16.58 -14.45 -7.48
N PHE A 110 -15.32 -14.79 -7.75
CA PHE A 110 -14.17 -14.09 -7.17
C PHE A 110 -14.16 -12.61 -7.56
N LEU A 111 -14.38 -12.27 -8.83
CA LEU A 111 -14.49 -10.88 -9.29
C LEU A 111 -15.67 -10.15 -8.65
N ASN A 112 -16.83 -10.81 -8.51
CA ASN A 112 -18.00 -10.22 -7.84
C ASN A 112 -17.72 -9.91 -6.35
N GLU A 113 -16.97 -10.76 -5.67
CA GLU A 113 -16.56 -10.51 -4.29
C GLU A 113 -15.51 -9.39 -4.20
N LEU A 114 -14.59 -9.30 -5.15
CA LEU A 114 -13.66 -8.15 -5.25
C LEU A 114 -14.41 -6.83 -5.50
N ASP A 115 -15.49 -6.83 -6.29
CA ASP A 115 -16.30 -5.62 -6.49
C ASP A 115 -16.90 -5.10 -5.18
N ARG A 116 -17.21 -5.99 -4.23
CA ARG A 116 -17.66 -5.57 -2.89
C ARG A 116 -16.54 -4.85 -2.13
N VAL A 117 -15.32 -5.36 -2.22
CA VAL A 117 -14.14 -4.70 -1.62
C VAL A 117 -13.93 -3.32 -2.24
N TRP A 118 -14.02 -3.21 -3.57
CA TRP A 118 -13.81 -1.93 -4.23
C TRP A 118 -14.89 -0.89 -3.89
N ARG A 119 -16.15 -1.32 -3.67
CA ARG A 119 -17.22 -0.42 -3.17
C ARG A 119 -16.93 0.09 -1.77
N GLU A 120 -16.46 -0.79 -0.88
CA GLU A 120 -16.05 -0.36 0.46
C GLU A 120 -14.82 0.58 0.42
N CYS A 121 -13.83 0.29 -0.42
CA CYS A 121 -12.70 1.20 -0.63
C CYS A 121 -13.15 2.56 -1.18
N GLU A 122 -14.08 2.57 -2.15
CA GLU A 122 -14.65 3.81 -2.68
C GLU A 122 -15.38 4.60 -1.61
N ARG A 123 -16.21 3.94 -0.79
CA ARG A 123 -16.97 4.57 0.31
C ARG A 123 -16.06 5.26 1.33
N VAL A 124 -15.00 4.58 1.77
CA VAL A 124 -14.09 5.11 2.80
C VAL A 124 -13.08 6.13 2.27
N LEU A 125 -12.83 6.17 0.95
CA LEU A 125 -11.94 7.15 0.35
C LEU A 125 -12.54 8.55 0.36
N VAL A 126 -11.69 9.54 0.65
CA VAL A 126 -12.03 10.96 0.42
C VAL A 126 -12.23 11.22 -1.08
N PRO A 127 -13.03 12.25 -1.51
CA PRO A 127 -13.09 12.67 -2.90
C PRO A 127 -11.69 12.95 -3.46
N GLY A 128 -11.40 12.45 -4.66
CA GLY A 128 -10.08 12.54 -5.27
C GLY A 128 -9.04 11.55 -4.73
N GLY A 129 -9.35 10.78 -3.69
CA GLY A 129 -8.52 9.71 -3.14
C GLY A 129 -8.27 8.58 -4.15
N ARG A 130 -7.18 7.84 -3.97
CA ARG A 130 -6.73 6.83 -4.96
C ARG A 130 -6.63 5.45 -4.36
N ILE A 131 -6.71 4.45 -5.24
CA ILE A 131 -6.36 3.05 -4.96
C ILE A 131 -5.16 2.69 -5.84
N CYS A 132 -4.07 2.27 -5.21
CA CYS A 132 -2.92 1.65 -5.84
C CYS A 132 -3.01 0.15 -5.58
N CYS A 133 -3.46 -0.62 -6.59
CA CYS A 133 -3.64 -2.07 -6.47
C CYS A 133 -2.52 -2.79 -7.20
N VAL A 134 -1.66 -3.50 -6.45
CA VAL A 134 -0.56 -4.30 -6.99
C VAL A 134 -1.10 -5.68 -7.33
N ILE A 135 -1.10 -6.05 -8.61
CA ILE A 135 -1.72 -7.28 -9.08
C ILE A 135 -1.09 -7.77 -10.40
N GLY A 136 -0.96 -9.07 -10.56
CA GLY A 136 -0.51 -9.71 -11.80
C GLY A 136 -1.60 -10.53 -12.46
N ASP A 137 -1.33 -10.91 -13.71
CA ASP A 137 -2.14 -11.90 -14.44
C ASP A 137 -2.06 -13.27 -13.77
N ILE A 138 -3.12 -14.05 -13.92
CA ILE A 138 -3.20 -15.40 -13.39
C ILE A 138 -2.90 -16.41 -14.50
N LEU A 139 -1.80 -17.13 -14.36
CA LEU A 139 -1.37 -18.13 -15.31
C LEU A 139 -2.02 -19.48 -14.99
N ILE A 140 -2.82 -20.01 -15.91
CA ILE A 140 -3.40 -21.35 -15.81
C ILE A 140 -2.50 -22.31 -16.57
N PRO A 141 -1.79 -23.24 -15.89
CA PRO A 141 -0.87 -24.16 -16.55
C PRO A 141 -1.63 -25.25 -17.31
N ARG A 142 -1.01 -25.79 -18.38
CA ARG A 142 -1.59 -26.87 -19.20
C ARG A 142 -2.07 -28.07 -18.38
N ARG A 143 -1.36 -28.42 -17.32
CA ARG A 143 -1.72 -29.54 -16.42
C ARG A 143 -3.05 -29.36 -15.70
N ALA A 144 -3.50 -28.12 -15.51
CA ALA A 144 -4.74 -27.82 -14.80
C ALA A 144 -5.95 -27.71 -15.74
N ASP A 145 -5.74 -27.36 -17.02
CA ASP A 145 -6.82 -27.00 -17.94
C ASP A 145 -6.59 -27.55 -19.39
N GLY A 146 -5.70 -28.52 -19.57
CA GLY A 146 -5.36 -29.08 -20.88
C GLY A 146 -4.60 -28.11 -21.80
N ARG A 147 -4.68 -26.82 -21.59
CA ARG A 147 -4.00 -25.77 -22.35
C ARG A 147 -3.47 -24.67 -21.41
N HIS A 148 -2.39 -24.00 -21.82
CA HIS A 148 -1.95 -22.80 -21.14
C HIS A 148 -2.87 -21.63 -21.50
N ARG A 149 -3.33 -20.89 -20.51
CA ARG A 149 -4.09 -19.64 -20.70
C ARG A 149 -3.82 -18.66 -19.57
N VAL A 150 -4.18 -17.41 -19.81
CA VAL A 150 -4.04 -16.31 -18.85
C VAL A 150 -5.42 -15.77 -18.53
N LEU A 151 -5.72 -15.56 -17.24
CA LEU A 151 -6.84 -14.74 -16.80
C LEU A 151 -6.32 -13.33 -16.57
N PRO A 152 -6.82 -12.31 -17.28
CA PRO A 152 -6.27 -10.96 -17.26
C PRO A 152 -6.83 -10.18 -16.07
N LEU A 153 -6.54 -10.64 -14.84
CA LEU A 153 -7.10 -10.08 -13.61
C LEU A 153 -6.91 -8.55 -13.48
N PRO A 154 -5.76 -7.97 -13.83
CA PRO A 154 -5.60 -6.51 -13.82
C PRO A 154 -6.61 -5.79 -14.71
N SER A 155 -6.83 -6.31 -15.93
CA SER A 155 -7.78 -5.73 -16.89
C SER A 155 -9.23 -5.87 -16.41
N ASP A 156 -9.59 -7.03 -15.86
CA ASP A 156 -10.93 -7.28 -15.34
C ASP A 156 -11.23 -6.34 -14.17
N ILE A 157 -10.29 -6.12 -13.25
CA ILE A 157 -10.44 -5.14 -12.16
C ILE A 157 -10.64 -3.72 -12.74
N GLN A 158 -9.84 -3.31 -13.74
CA GLN A 158 -9.98 -1.99 -14.36
C GLN A 158 -11.34 -1.80 -15.07
N VAL A 159 -11.82 -2.82 -15.75
CA VAL A 159 -13.13 -2.77 -16.42
C VAL A 159 -14.25 -2.68 -15.39
N ARG A 160 -14.19 -3.49 -14.33
CA ARG A 160 -15.23 -3.59 -13.30
C ARG A 160 -15.23 -2.41 -12.32
N SER A 161 -14.07 -1.81 -12.05
CA SER A 161 -13.96 -0.65 -11.15
C SER A 161 -14.82 0.54 -11.57
N ARG A 162 -15.07 0.70 -12.87
CA ARG A 162 -15.99 1.74 -13.40
C ARG A 162 -17.43 1.54 -12.89
N ASN A 163 -17.84 0.29 -12.70
CA ASN A 163 -19.19 -0.04 -12.21
C ASN A 163 -19.38 0.30 -10.72
N VAL A 164 -18.30 0.52 -10.00
CA VAL A 164 -18.31 0.96 -8.59
C VAL A 164 -18.00 2.46 -8.45
N GLY A 165 -17.94 3.20 -9.56
CA GLY A 165 -17.77 4.65 -9.55
C GLY A 165 -16.32 5.14 -9.51
N LEU A 166 -15.32 4.28 -9.80
CA LEU A 166 -13.92 4.66 -9.81
C LEU A 166 -13.42 4.99 -11.23
N ASP A 167 -12.67 6.07 -11.36
CA ASP A 167 -11.93 6.41 -12.58
C ASP A 167 -10.68 5.53 -12.69
N ASN A 168 -10.37 5.05 -13.91
CA ASN A 168 -9.08 4.45 -14.20
C ASN A 168 -8.06 5.52 -14.60
N LEU A 169 -6.86 5.44 -14.04
CA LEU A 169 -5.71 6.23 -14.43
C LEU A 169 -4.66 5.32 -15.07
N THR A 170 -3.61 5.91 -15.67
CA THR A 170 -2.51 5.16 -16.26
C THR A 170 -1.86 4.25 -15.22
N PRO A 171 -1.82 2.93 -15.43
CA PRO A 171 -1.17 2.00 -14.51
C PRO A 171 0.35 2.11 -14.61
N ILE A 172 1.05 1.62 -13.58
CA ILE A 172 2.49 1.44 -13.59
C ILE A 172 2.78 -0.05 -13.78
N LEU A 173 3.72 -0.39 -14.65
CA LEU A 173 4.24 -1.74 -14.79
C LEU A 173 5.45 -1.89 -13.87
N TRP A 174 5.33 -2.79 -12.92
CA TRP A 174 6.44 -3.13 -12.04
C TRP A 174 7.12 -4.42 -12.51
N PHE A 175 8.31 -4.26 -13.09
CA PHE A 175 9.15 -5.37 -13.49
C PHE A 175 9.86 -5.93 -12.25
N LYS A 176 9.43 -7.10 -11.80
CA LYS A 176 10.03 -7.78 -10.64
C LYS A 176 11.37 -8.35 -11.03
N ILE A 177 12.45 -7.74 -10.57
CA ILE A 177 13.78 -8.37 -10.60
C ILE A 177 13.80 -9.46 -9.52
N GLY A 178 13.04 -10.50 -9.70
CA GLY A 178 12.83 -11.54 -8.72
C GLY A 178 13.35 -12.89 -9.16
N ASN A 179 13.48 -13.77 -8.20
CA ASN A 179 13.99 -15.13 -8.33
C ASN A 179 13.41 -15.87 -9.55
N ARG A 180 14.22 -16.03 -10.56
CA ARG A 180 13.94 -16.78 -11.80
C ARG A 180 13.41 -18.21 -11.58
N THR A 181 13.52 -18.73 -10.36
CA THR A 181 13.30 -20.15 -10.05
C THR A 181 11.93 -20.46 -9.44
N ASN A 182 11.21 -19.51 -8.87
CA ASN A 182 10.06 -19.84 -8.00
C ASN A 182 8.68 -19.58 -8.58
N GLU A 183 8.54 -18.77 -9.62
CA GLU A 183 7.20 -18.48 -10.18
C GLU A 183 6.79 -19.40 -11.33
N SER A 184 7.72 -20.17 -11.86
CA SER A 184 7.48 -21.01 -13.04
C SER A 184 7.36 -22.49 -12.77
N GLY A 185 7.51 -22.97 -11.56
CA GLY A 185 7.30 -24.39 -11.18
C GLY A 185 8.06 -25.43 -12.01
N GLY A 186 9.07 -25.03 -12.75
CA GLY A 186 9.83 -25.89 -13.62
C GLY A 186 11.27 -25.43 -13.73
N GLY A 187 12.20 -26.38 -13.63
CA GLY A 187 13.62 -26.17 -13.53
C GLY A 187 14.24 -25.24 -14.59
N SER A 188 15.34 -24.77 -14.24
CA SER A 188 16.44 -23.97 -14.80
C SER A 188 16.51 -23.63 -16.30
N SER A 189 15.54 -23.88 -17.16
CA SER A 189 15.58 -23.43 -18.54
C SER A 189 14.83 -22.09 -18.67
N GLY A 190 15.52 -21.03 -19.04
CA GLY A 190 14.94 -19.70 -19.26
C GLY A 190 13.93 -19.63 -20.41
N TYR A 191 13.47 -20.76 -20.91
CA TYR A 191 12.52 -20.88 -22.01
C TYR A 191 11.33 -21.74 -21.62
N TYR A 192 10.13 -21.19 -21.82
CA TYR A 192 8.88 -21.95 -21.78
C TYR A 192 8.58 -22.48 -23.20
N GLY A 193 8.63 -23.79 -23.36
CA GLY A 193 8.45 -24.43 -24.63
C GLY A 193 9.75 -24.66 -25.40
N LYS A 194 9.62 -25.08 -26.64
CA LYS A 194 10.73 -25.36 -27.55
C LYS A 194 10.97 -24.12 -28.42
N PRO A 195 12.13 -23.44 -28.36
CA PRO A 195 12.35 -22.14 -29.02
C PRO A 195 12.25 -22.21 -30.56
N TYR A 196 12.31 -23.42 -31.14
CA TYR A 196 12.16 -23.67 -32.57
C TYR A 196 10.70 -24.02 -33.00
N GLN A 197 9.72 -23.97 -32.08
CA GLN A 197 8.32 -24.20 -32.34
C GLN A 197 7.50 -22.95 -32.14
N PRO A 198 6.44 -22.71 -32.96
CA PRO A 198 5.60 -21.50 -32.80
C PRO A 198 4.67 -21.54 -31.58
N GLY A 199 4.97 -22.32 -30.56
CA GLY A 199 4.20 -22.48 -29.31
C GLY A 199 4.91 -21.99 -28.06
N ALA A 200 5.88 -21.08 -28.20
CA ALA A 200 6.58 -20.49 -27.05
C ALA A 200 5.64 -19.66 -26.17
N ILE A 201 5.80 -19.81 -24.86
CA ILE A 201 5.03 -19.05 -23.87
C ILE A 201 5.91 -17.89 -23.38
N ILE A 202 5.37 -16.67 -23.46
CA ILE A 202 6.06 -15.49 -22.93
C ILE A 202 6.03 -15.54 -21.40
N LYS A 203 7.18 -15.31 -20.79
CA LYS A 203 7.31 -15.27 -19.34
C LYS A 203 6.60 -14.03 -18.78
N ASN A 204 5.78 -14.22 -17.75
CA ASN A 204 5.18 -13.11 -16.99
C ASN A 204 6.08 -12.79 -15.80
N ASP A 205 6.88 -11.74 -15.89
CA ASP A 205 7.83 -11.28 -14.89
C ASP A 205 7.55 -9.85 -14.39
N HIS A 206 6.35 -9.37 -14.65
CA HIS A 206 5.88 -8.07 -14.18
C HIS A 206 4.55 -8.18 -13.44
N GLU A 207 4.25 -7.17 -12.65
CA GLU A 207 2.93 -6.91 -12.08
C GLU A 207 2.46 -5.52 -12.49
N HIS A 208 1.16 -5.33 -12.47
CA HIS A 208 0.52 -4.03 -12.66
C HIS A 208 0.31 -3.38 -11.30
N ILE A 209 0.59 -2.08 -11.22
CA ILE A 209 0.09 -1.24 -10.15
C ILE A 209 -1.06 -0.45 -10.75
N LEU A 210 -2.27 -0.95 -10.55
CA LEU A 210 -3.47 -0.29 -11.04
C LEU A 210 -3.70 1.00 -10.26
N MET A 211 -4.02 2.06 -10.97
CA MET A 211 -4.27 3.38 -10.41
C MET A 211 -5.75 3.70 -10.61
N LEU A 212 -6.55 3.59 -9.55
CA LEU A 212 -7.96 3.94 -9.56
C LEU A 212 -8.17 5.20 -8.71
N ARG A 213 -9.21 5.97 -9.01
CA ARG A 213 -9.47 7.23 -8.31
C ARG A 213 -10.97 7.39 -8.02
N LYS A 214 -11.31 7.76 -6.79
CA LYS A 214 -12.64 8.26 -6.48
C LYS A 214 -12.84 9.62 -7.15
N PRO A 215 -13.91 9.84 -7.93
CA PRO A 215 -14.21 11.15 -8.48
C PRO A 215 -14.28 12.24 -7.41
N GLY A 216 -13.89 13.45 -7.77
CA GLY A 216 -13.90 14.60 -6.89
C GLY A 216 -12.70 15.53 -7.10
N GLY A 217 -12.73 16.68 -6.46
CA GLY A 217 -11.67 17.68 -6.52
C GLY A 217 -10.51 17.38 -5.59
N TYR A 218 -9.41 18.10 -5.74
CA TYR A 218 -8.32 18.07 -4.79
C TYR A 218 -8.74 18.81 -3.50
N ARG A 219 -8.47 18.18 -2.35
CA ARG A 219 -8.68 18.82 -1.06
C ARG A 219 -7.72 20.00 -0.84
N ALA A 220 -8.17 20.99 -0.12
CA ALA A 220 -7.29 22.05 0.38
C ALA A 220 -6.26 21.45 1.35
N THR A 221 -4.99 21.73 1.12
CA THR A 221 -3.88 21.17 1.90
C THR A 221 -3.01 22.30 2.44
N PRO A 222 -2.75 22.38 3.76
CA PRO A 222 -1.86 23.37 4.36
C PRO A 222 -0.47 23.36 3.72
N MET A 223 0.15 24.52 3.55
CA MET A 223 1.45 24.64 2.89
C MET A 223 2.55 23.89 3.64
N ILE A 224 2.50 23.84 4.97
CA ILE A 224 3.41 23.01 5.77
C ILE A 224 3.29 21.53 5.43
N GLN A 225 2.08 21.02 5.29
CA GLN A 225 1.83 19.63 4.91
C GLN A 225 2.35 19.33 3.50
N LYS A 226 2.22 20.28 2.56
CA LYS A 226 2.83 20.19 1.24
C LYS A 226 4.36 20.16 1.34
N ALA A 227 4.97 21.04 2.15
CA ALA A 227 6.41 21.05 2.37
C ALA A 227 6.93 19.72 2.93
N LEU A 228 6.21 19.11 3.89
CA LEU A 228 6.55 17.80 4.45
C LEU A 228 6.45 16.66 3.43
N SER A 229 5.63 16.83 2.38
CA SER A 229 5.28 15.79 1.41
C SER A 229 5.98 15.91 0.06
N MET A 230 6.73 17.00 -0.17
CA MET A 230 7.40 17.21 -1.46
C MET A 230 8.34 16.07 -1.81
N LEU A 231 8.23 15.59 -3.04
CA LEU A 231 9.23 14.74 -3.66
C LEU A 231 10.40 15.60 -4.15
N GLN A 232 11.63 15.11 -4.00
CA GLN A 232 12.79 15.77 -4.60
C GLN A 232 12.81 15.53 -6.10
N ARG A 233 13.58 16.32 -6.83
CA ARG A 233 13.60 16.28 -8.31
C ARG A 233 14.03 14.92 -8.86
N ASP A 234 15.05 14.34 -8.27
CA ASP A 234 15.55 13.00 -8.61
C ASP A 234 14.51 11.90 -8.34
N GLU A 235 13.75 12.02 -7.25
CA GLU A 235 12.63 11.12 -6.94
C GLU A 235 11.51 11.27 -7.99
N MET A 236 11.13 12.49 -8.35
CA MET A 236 10.13 12.74 -9.39
C MET A 236 10.56 12.16 -10.75
N ASP A 237 11.79 12.41 -11.16
CA ASP A 237 12.33 11.94 -12.43
C ASP A 237 12.42 10.40 -12.51
N ALA A 238 12.66 9.74 -11.38
CA ALA A 238 12.72 8.29 -11.29
C ALA A 238 11.33 7.63 -11.15
N TRP A 239 10.41 8.24 -10.36
CA TRP A 239 9.18 7.58 -9.95
C TRP A 239 7.97 7.88 -10.85
N MET A 240 7.96 9.03 -11.52
CA MET A 240 6.86 9.41 -12.44
C MET A 240 6.95 8.69 -13.81
N ARG A 241 7.50 7.49 -13.82
CA ARG A 241 7.65 6.66 -15.03
C ARG A 241 6.60 5.55 -15.06
N PRO A 242 6.14 5.16 -16.23
CA PRO A 242 5.13 4.10 -16.36
C PRO A 242 5.71 2.69 -16.14
N VAL A 243 7.04 2.54 -16.09
CA VAL A 243 7.72 1.25 -15.84
C VAL A 243 8.74 1.42 -14.74
N TRP A 244 8.61 0.58 -13.71
CA TRP A 244 9.56 0.49 -12.60
C TRP A 244 10.33 -0.82 -12.67
N SER A 245 11.65 -0.75 -12.74
CA SER A 245 12.55 -1.92 -12.78
C SER A 245 13.62 -1.90 -11.69
N ASP A 246 13.60 -0.89 -10.83
CA ASP A 246 14.59 -0.64 -9.81
C ASP A 246 14.19 -1.18 -8.42
N ILE A 247 12.93 -1.63 -8.24
CA ILE A 247 12.46 -2.24 -6.99
C ILE A 247 12.45 -3.75 -7.12
N ARG A 248 13.16 -4.44 -6.25
CA ARG A 248 13.18 -5.91 -6.20
C ARG A 248 11.91 -6.44 -5.54
N GLY A 249 11.45 -7.61 -6.01
CA GLY A 249 10.36 -8.35 -5.35
C GLY A 249 10.73 -8.72 -3.91
N ALA A 250 9.73 -8.81 -3.03
CA ALA A 250 9.94 -9.20 -1.64
C ALA A 250 10.41 -10.66 -1.52
N SER A 251 11.19 -10.94 -0.48
CA SER A 251 11.64 -12.30 -0.18
C SER A 251 10.53 -13.12 0.47
N LEU A 252 10.34 -14.37 0.05
CA LEU A 252 9.43 -15.33 0.69
C LEU A 252 9.80 -15.66 2.16
N ARG A 253 10.96 -15.21 2.63
CA ARG A 253 11.40 -15.38 4.03
C ARG A 253 10.55 -14.61 5.03
N GLU A 254 9.70 -13.71 4.58
CA GLU A 254 8.78 -12.92 5.42
C GLU A 254 7.51 -13.69 5.84
N GLY A 255 7.39 -14.99 5.50
CA GLY A 255 6.31 -15.89 5.95
C GLY A 255 4.94 -15.67 5.27
N HIS A 256 4.82 -14.73 4.35
CA HIS A 256 3.60 -14.52 3.56
C HIS A 256 3.79 -15.02 2.12
N PRO A 257 2.80 -15.69 1.51
CA PRO A 257 2.95 -16.32 0.20
C PRO A 257 3.13 -15.35 -0.97
N ALA A 258 2.77 -14.07 -0.84
CA ALA A 258 2.88 -13.07 -1.90
C ALA A 258 3.07 -11.63 -1.37
N PRO A 259 4.11 -11.32 -0.60
CA PRO A 259 4.31 -9.96 -0.13
C PRO A 259 4.82 -9.08 -1.29
N PHE A 260 4.36 -7.82 -1.34
CA PHE A 260 5.10 -6.78 -2.04
C PHE A 260 6.05 -6.06 -1.06
N PRO A 261 7.19 -5.52 -1.53
CA PRO A 261 8.16 -4.91 -0.63
C PRO A 261 7.65 -3.59 -0.03
N ALA A 262 8.00 -3.30 1.21
CA ALA A 262 7.66 -2.03 1.86
C ALA A 262 8.15 -0.81 1.07
N GLU A 263 9.30 -0.91 0.37
CA GLU A 263 9.84 0.12 -0.52
C GLU A 263 8.86 0.52 -1.63
N LEU A 264 8.16 -0.46 -2.24
CA LEU A 264 7.14 -0.17 -3.25
C LEU A 264 5.97 0.60 -2.66
N ALA A 265 5.47 0.15 -1.49
CA ALA A 265 4.40 0.85 -0.78
C ALA A 265 4.84 2.26 -0.36
N GLU A 266 6.07 2.42 0.14
CA GLU A 266 6.63 3.70 0.53
C GLU A 266 6.65 4.70 -0.63
N ARG A 267 7.08 4.26 -1.81
CA ARG A 267 7.08 5.08 -3.03
C ARG A 267 5.66 5.52 -3.39
N LEU A 268 4.69 4.60 -3.43
CA LEU A 268 3.29 4.91 -3.74
C LEU A 268 2.67 5.86 -2.70
N ILE A 269 2.91 5.64 -1.42
CA ILE A 269 2.41 6.48 -0.33
C ILE A 269 2.96 7.91 -0.46
N ARG A 270 4.24 8.07 -0.73
CA ARG A 270 4.87 9.39 -0.88
C ARG A 270 4.40 10.13 -2.14
N MET A 271 4.12 9.39 -3.23
CA MET A 271 3.62 9.98 -4.48
C MET A 271 2.17 10.45 -4.41
N PHE A 272 1.33 9.75 -3.63
CA PHE A 272 -0.13 9.90 -3.76
C PHE A 272 -0.84 10.25 -2.45
N SER A 273 -0.09 10.58 -1.40
CA SER A 273 -0.64 11.08 -0.13
C SER A 273 0.23 12.18 0.47
N PHE A 274 -0.35 12.95 1.39
CA PHE A 274 0.38 13.94 2.17
C PHE A 274 0.78 13.40 3.55
N ALA A 275 1.79 14.04 4.17
CA ALA A 275 2.15 13.77 5.57
C ALA A 275 0.92 13.87 6.49
N GLY A 276 0.76 12.93 7.40
CA GLY A 276 -0.39 12.85 8.29
C GLY A 276 -1.67 12.24 7.70
N ASP A 277 -1.68 11.91 6.39
CA ASP A 277 -2.81 11.20 5.75
C ASP A 277 -2.99 9.79 6.31
N THR A 278 -4.21 9.25 6.15
CA THR A 278 -4.54 7.87 6.51
C THR A 278 -4.47 6.97 5.27
N ILE A 279 -3.68 5.91 5.37
CA ILE A 279 -3.49 4.90 4.33
C ILE A 279 -4.27 3.64 4.72
N LEU A 280 -5.00 3.04 3.79
CA LEU A 280 -5.71 1.77 4.02
C LEU A 280 -5.05 0.65 3.22
N ASP A 281 -4.90 -0.50 3.87
CA ASP A 281 -4.66 -1.78 3.21
C ASP A 281 -5.73 -2.79 3.65
N PRO A 282 -6.74 -3.08 2.79
CA PRO A 282 -7.79 -4.04 3.12
C PRO A 282 -7.34 -5.52 3.07
N PHE A 283 -6.10 -5.78 2.62
CA PHE A 283 -5.49 -7.11 2.54
C PHE A 283 -4.06 -7.06 3.12
N ALA A 284 -3.97 -6.74 4.41
CA ALA A 284 -2.73 -6.34 5.07
C ALA A 284 -1.59 -7.37 4.98
N GLY A 285 -1.91 -8.66 4.96
CA GLY A 285 -0.93 -9.73 4.87
C GLY A 285 0.23 -9.57 5.86
N SER A 286 1.45 -9.37 5.36
CA SER A 286 2.64 -9.17 6.16
C SER A 286 2.85 -7.75 6.70
N GLY A 287 1.94 -6.79 6.40
CA GLY A 287 1.97 -5.43 6.91
C GLY A 287 2.95 -4.48 6.19
N SER A 288 3.28 -4.73 4.93
CA SER A 288 4.21 -3.87 4.17
C SER A 288 3.71 -2.43 4.05
N THR A 289 2.41 -2.23 3.86
CA THR A 289 1.77 -0.91 3.79
C THR A 289 1.84 -0.17 5.12
N ALA A 290 1.61 -0.85 6.25
CA ALA A 290 1.73 -0.26 7.58
C ALA A 290 3.16 0.20 7.88
N VAL A 291 4.16 -0.65 7.58
CA VAL A 291 5.58 -0.31 7.70
C VAL A 291 5.92 0.94 6.86
N ALA A 292 5.46 0.97 5.62
CA ALA A 292 5.70 2.10 4.73
C ALA A 292 5.02 3.39 5.23
N ALA A 293 3.80 3.30 5.75
CA ALA A 293 3.09 4.43 6.35
C ALA A 293 3.86 5.00 7.56
N ILE A 294 4.36 4.12 8.45
CA ILE A 294 5.21 4.51 9.58
C ILE A 294 6.43 5.28 9.09
N ARG A 295 7.17 4.75 8.12
CA ARG A 295 8.40 5.37 7.58
C ARG A 295 8.17 6.73 6.96
N THR A 296 6.98 6.96 6.44
CA THR A 296 6.65 8.16 5.66
C THR A 296 5.82 9.19 6.43
N GLY A 297 5.49 8.92 7.69
CA GLY A 297 4.70 9.85 8.51
C GLY A 297 3.23 9.92 8.11
N ARG A 298 2.67 8.79 7.76
CA ARG A 298 1.24 8.63 7.50
C ARG A 298 0.65 7.70 8.53
N SER A 299 -0.60 7.91 8.89
CA SER A 299 -1.38 6.94 9.66
C SER A 299 -1.80 5.77 8.78
N SER A 300 -2.10 4.60 9.36
CA SER A 300 -2.57 3.47 8.58
C SER A 300 -3.70 2.71 9.26
N ILE A 301 -4.57 2.12 8.42
CA ILE A 301 -5.56 1.12 8.80
C ILE A 301 -5.25 -0.12 7.97
N SER A 302 -5.07 -1.25 8.63
CA SER A 302 -4.73 -2.53 8.02
C SER A 302 -5.81 -3.54 8.38
N VAL A 303 -6.47 -4.12 7.39
CA VAL A 303 -7.51 -5.14 7.60
C VAL A 303 -6.98 -6.48 7.11
N GLU A 304 -7.15 -7.52 7.91
CA GLU A 304 -6.71 -8.88 7.58
C GLU A 304 -7.71 -9.88 8.15
N ILE A 305 -8.05 -10.89 7.36
CA ILE A 305 -9.00 -11.93 7.75
C ILE A 305 -8.35 -13.05 8.56
N GLU A 306 -7.03 -13.25 8.38
CA GLU A 306 -6.24 -14.27 9.07
C GLU A 306 -5.55 -13.69 10.30
N GLU A 307 -5.93 -14.17 11.47
CA GLU A 307 -5.38 -13.66 12.75
C GLU A 307 -3.86 -13.85 12.84
N GLU A 308 -3.32 -14.93 12.28
CA GLU A 308 -1.89 -15.19 12.28
C GLU A 308 -1.10 -14.15 11.47
N TYR A 309 -1.60 -13.79 10.27
CA TYR A 309 -1.01 -12.75 9.45
C TYR A 309 -1.15 -11.38 10.10
N LEU A 310 -2.31 -11.06 10.67
CA LEU A 310 -2.51 -9.81 11.38
C LEU A 310 -1.54 -9.65 12.56
N ASN A 311 -1.36 -10.72 13.37
CA ASN A 311 -0.41 -10.73 14.48
C ASN A 311 1.04 -10.55 13.99
N SER A 312 1.40 -11.12 12.85
CA SER A 312 2.71 -10.93 12.24
C SER A 312 2.90 -9.49 11.75
N ALA A 313 1.92 -8.93 11.07
CA ALA A 313 1.91 -7.53 10.61
C ALA A 313 2.03 -6.56 11.79
N THR A 314 1.28 -6.81 12.87
CA THR A 314 1.32 -6.00 14.11
C THR A 314 2.71 -5.98 14.72
N ARG A 315 3.35 -7.16 14.86
CA ARG A 315 4.73 -7.24 15.39
C ARG A 315 5.74 -6.53 14.49
N ARG A 316 5.56 -6.61 13.16
CA ARG A 316 6.42 -5.94 12.20
C ARG A 316 6.27 -4.42 12.26
N ALA A 317 5.05 -3.91 12.31
CA ALA A 317 4.75 -2.49 12.46
C ALA A 317 5.29 -1.94 13.80
N ALA A 318 5.10 -2.66 14.90
CA ALA A 318 5.62 -2.27 16.22
C ALA A 318 7.16 -2.20 16.23
N ARG A 319 7.84 -3.15 15.60
CA ARG A 319 9.31 -3.13 15.46
C ARG A 319 9.79 -1.93 14.63
N GLU A 320 9.11 -1.64 13.54
CA GLU A 320 9.42 -0.46 12.71
C GLU A 320 9.24 0.83 13.51
N ALA A 321 8.11 0.98 14.21
CA ALA A 321 7.85 2.14 15.06
C ALA A 321 8.91 2.32 16.16
N ALA A 322 9.30 1.24 16.83
CA ALA A 322 10.35 1.26 17.83
C ALA A 322 11.73 1.62 17.24
N SER A 323 12.06 1.10 16.05
CA SER A 323 13.29 1.44 15.32
C SER A 323 13.35 2.93 14.98
N GLN A 324 12.22 3.48 14.60
CA GLN A 324 12.07 4.90 14.30
C GLN A 324 12.32 5.78 15.56
N LEU A 325 11.86 5.36 16.73
CA LEU A 325 12.08 6.06 18.00
C LEU A 325 13.54 6.04 18.47
N LEU A 326 14.28 4.97 18.17
CA LEU A 326 15.67 4.80 18.58
C LEU A 326 16.68 5.48 17.62
N GLY A 327 16.26 5.77 16.41
CA GLY A 327 17.09 6.46 15.43
C GLY A 327 17.15 7.96 15.70
N ASN A 328 18.35 8.55 15.73
CA ASN A 328 18.57 9.99 15.98
C ASN A 328 17.92 10.93 14.93
N HIS A 329 17.15 10.39 13.97
CA HIS A 329 16.59 11.12 12.84
C HIS A 329 15.09 10.90 12.63
N THR A 330 14.36 10.42 13.63
CA THR A 330 12.95 10.08 13.42
C THR A 330 12.04 11.27 13.67
N PRO A 331 11.35 11.72 12.64
CA PRO A 331 10.44 12.86 12.76
C PRO A 331 9.09 12.50 13.42
N ILE A 332 8.78 11.21 13.69
CA ILE A 332 7.40 10.80 13.93
C ILE A 332 7.32 9.72 15.01
N VAL A 333 6.39 9.89 15.94
CA VAL A 333 6.06 8.91 16.98
C VAL A 333 4.82 8.14 16.56
N ALA A 334 4.94 6.81 16.37
CA ALA A 334 3.79 5.95 16.16
C ALA A 334 3.08 5.69 17.52
N GLU A 335 1.85 6.15 17.65
CA GLU A 335 1.12 6.12 18.94
C GLU A 335 0.60 4.74 19.35
N SER A 336 0.51 3.76 18.51
CA SER A 336 0.26 2.33 18.81
C SER A 336 -0.38 1.57 17.64
N ALA A 337 -0.10 0.28 17.54
CA ALA A 337 -0.91 -0.66 16.78
C ALA A 337 -1.91 -1.33 17.74
N SER A 338 -3.18 -0.96 17.69
CA SER A 338 -4.24 -1.63 18.46
C SER A 338 -5.00 -2.60 17.55
N ILE A 339 -5.17 -3.84 18.00
CA ILE A 339 -5.99 -4.83 17.28
C ILE A 339 -7.45 -4.61 17.66
N ARG A 340 -8.30 -4.40 16.64
CA ARG A 340 -9.76 -4.38 16.79
C ARG A 340 -10.35 -5.55 16.00
N ARG A 341 -11.46 -6.08 16.47
CA ARG A 341 -12.30 -7.01 15.69
C ARG A 341 -13.42 -6.25 15.01
N SER A 342 -13.65 -6.52 13.73
CA SER A 342 -14.85 -6.02 13.04
C SER A 342 -16.10 -6.64 13.68
N PRO A 343 -17.22 -5.92 13.74
CA PRO A 343 -18.50 -6.45 14.25
C PRO A 343 -18.99 -7.70 13.50
N SER A 344 -18.53 -7.93 12.28
CA SER A 344 -18.87 -9.06 11.41
C SER A 344 -17.81 -10.19 11.43
N ALA A 345 -16.82 -10.12 12.30
CA ALA A 345 -15.73 -11.10 12.39
C ALA A 345 -16.08 -12.33 13.24
#